data_1019215f1ffdcac2d3d848995594dcc9
#
_entry.id   1019215f1ffdcac2d3d848995594dcc9
#
_cell.length_a   1.000
_cell.length_b   1.000
_cell.length_c   1.000
_cell.angle_alpha   90.00
_cell.angle_beta   90.00
_cell.angle_gamma   90.00
#
_symmetry.space_group_name_H-M   'P 1'
#
loop_
_entity.id
_entity.type
_entity.pdbx_description
1 polymer ?
#
loop_
_entity_poly.entity_id
_entity_poly.type
_entity_poly.pdbx_seq_one_letter_code
_entity_poly.pdbx_strand_id
1 'polypeptide(L)'
;MGSIKTVHVVSAHAEGEVGDVIIEGVEPPPGKTLWEQSRWIAKDQVLRNFVLNEPRGGVFRHINLLVPPKNPKASAAFIIMEPEDTPPMSGSNSICVATVLLDHGLITMEEPVTNFFLEAPGGLVKVKALCKNGKAERIFVQNLPSFVYKLDTSLELEGYGSISADTAFGGDSFVIVDAKKLGFSIDPSEAAELARLGAKITDAATEQIGFRHPIITDWTHYSFCQFSRTEDSSSDCISFKSAVSIKPGKIDRS
;
A
#
# COMPACT_ATOMS: atom_id res chain seq x y z
N MET A 1 37.64 8.90 8.11
CA MET A 1 36.38 9.17 8.83
C MET A 1 35.29 9.14 7.79
N GLY A 2 34.38 8.16 7.81
CA GLY A 2 33.24 8.14 6.90
C GLY A 2 32.33 9.35 7.17
N SER A 3 31.83 9.99 6.12
CA SER A 3 30.86 11.08 6.27
C SER A 3 29.60 10.52 6.96
N ILE A 4 29.16 11.13 8.04
CA ILE A 4 27.86 10.83 8.64
C ILE A 4 26.82 11.33 7.65
N LYS A 5 26.07 10.41 7.05
CA LYS A 5 24.92 10.77 6.24
C LYS A 5 23.72 11.02 7.16
N THR A 6 23.17 12.23 7.10
CA THR A 6 21.93 12.57 7.79
C THR A 6 20.77 12.27 6.85
N VAL A 7 19.75 11.59 7.35
CA VAL A 7 18.48 11.37 6.65
C VAL A 7 17.41 12.13 7.40
N HIS A 8 16.68 13.01 6.71
CA HIS A 8 15.58 13.78 7.29
C HIS A 8 14.26 13.07 7.01
N VAL A 9 13.57 12.72 8.08
CA VAL A 9 12.29 12.01 8.04
C VAL A 9 11.23 12.83 8.74
N VAL A 10 10.10 13.03 8.10
CA VAL A 10 8.90 13.63 8.69
C VAL A 10 7.91 12.51 8.96
N SER A 11 7.49 12.38 10.22
CA SER A 11 6.50 11.37 10.62
C SER A 11 5.10 11.83 10.27
N ALA A 12 4.32 10.93 9.68
CA ALA A 12 2.92 11.12 9.36
C ALA A 12 2.14 9.81 9.53
N HIS A 13 0.82 9.93 9.65
CA HIS A 13 -0.08 8.77 9.62
C HIS A 13 -1.40 9.11 8.95
N ALA A 14 -2.05 8.12 8.36
CA ALA A 14 -3.41 8.19 7.85
C ALA A 14 -4.26 7.21 8.67
N GLU A 15 -5.20 7.75 9.48
CA GLU A 15 -6.09 6.97 10.37
C GLU A 15 -5.34 5.94 11.27
N GLY A 16 -4.08 6.26 11.64
CA GLY A 16 -3.24 5.40 12.47
C GLY A 16 -2.23 4.54 11.70
N GLU A 17 -2.36 4.41 10.38
CA GLU A 17 -1.34 3.77 9.53
C GLU A 17 -0.16 4.72 9.35
N VAL A 18 1.01 4.31 9.86
CA VAL A 18 2.22 5.13 9.81
C VAL A 18 2.81 5.12 8.41
N GLY A 19 2.99 6.32 7.83
CA GLY A 19 3.61 6.51 6.53
C GLY A 19 4.61 7.66 6.59
N ASP A 20 5.76 7.42 7.23
CA ASP A 20 6.82 8.43 7.36
C ASP A 20 7.40 8.80 5.98
N VAL A 21 7.90 10.02 5.87
CA VAL A 21 8.39 10.55 4.59
C VAL A 21 9.85 11.00 4.72
N ILE A 22 10.74 10.40 3.94
CA ILE A 22 12.12 10.86 3.77
C ILE A 22 12.09 12.03 2.79
N ILE A 23 12.40 13.21 3.30
CA ILE A 23 12.38 14.46 2.54
C ILE A 23 13.78 14.88 2.05
N GLU A 24 14.85 14.36 2.66
CA GLU A 24 16.24 14.72 2.34
C GLU A 24 17.23 13.65 2.85
N GLY A 25 18.41 13.64 2.29
CA GLY A 25 19.56 12.82 2.74
C GLY A 25 19.69 11.46 2.06
N VAL A 26 18.77 11.12 1.14
CA VAL A 26 18.84 9.92 0.30
C VAL A 26 18.81 10.33 -1.15
N GLU A 27 19.83 9.92 -1.93
CA GLU A 27 19.87 10.17 -3.35
C GLU A 27 18.79 9.37 -4.09
N PRO A 28 18.17 9.94 -5.13
CA PRO A 28 17.24 9.20 -5.96
C PRO A 28 17.90 7.93 -6.55
N PRO A 29 17.24 6.77 -6.46
CA PRO A 29 17.79 5.55 -7.01
C PRO A 29 17.88 5.60 -8.53
N PRO A 30 18.76 4.79 -9.16
CA PRO A 30 18.84 4.72 -10.61
C PRO A 30 17.57 4.14 -11.21
N GLY A 31 17.17 4.60 -12.38
CA GLY A 31 16.01 4.16 -13.14
C GLY A 31 15.45 5.27 -14.04
N LYS A 32 14.96 4.89 -15.22
CA LYS A 32 14.33 5.81 -16.18
C LYS A 32 12.90 6.14 -15.79
N THR A 33 12.21 5.17 -15.20
CA THR A 33 10.85 5.28 -14.70
C THR A 33 10.84 5.20 -13.18
N LEU A 34 9.77 5.68 -12.55
CA LEU A 34 9.61 5.54 -11.10
C LEU A 34 9.44 4.07 -10.70
N TRP A 35 8.83 3.26 -11.57
CA TRP A 35 8.74 1.82 -11.37
C TRP A 35 10.12 1.16 -11.31
N GLU A 36 11.02 1.44 -12.26
CA GLU A 36 12.38 0.92 -12.22
C GLU A 36 13.12 1.35 -10.94
N GLN A 37 12.94 2.60 -10.50
CA GLN A 37 13.50 3.12 -9.26
C GLN A 37 12.96 2.36 -8.03
N SER A 38 11.67 2.06 -8.01
CA SER A 38 11.07 1.28 -6.92
C SER A 38 11.61 -0.16 -6.88
N ARG A 39 11.82 -0.80 -8.03
CA ARG A 39 12.42 -2.14 -8.12
C ARG A 39 13.90 -2.15 -7.70
N TRP A 40 14.60 -1.05 -7.88
CA TRP A 40 15.95 -0.88 -7.34
C TRP A 40 15.92 -0.80 -5.80
N ILE A 41 15.05 0.06 -5.25
CA ILE A 41 14.84 0.19 -3.80
C ILE A 41 14.39 -1.15 -3.16
N ALA A 42 13.53 -1.91 -3.82
CA ALA A 42 13.09 -3.20 -3.32
C ALA A 42 14.27 -4.18 -3.04
N LYS A 43 15.41 -3.98 -3.70
CA LYS A 43 16.63 -4.77 -3.54
C LYS A 43 17.66 -4.12 -2.62
N ASP A 44 17.49 -2.83 -2.26
CA ASP A 44 18.42 -2.10 -1.40
C ASP A 44 18.22 -2.45 0.08
N GLN A 45 18.85 -3.55 0.49
CA GLN A 45 18.77 -3.99 1.88
C GLN A 45 19.44 -3.01 2.87
N VAL A 46 20.36 -2.15 2.41
CA VAL A 46 21.03 -1.18 3.29
C VAL A 46 20.05 -0.09 3.73
N LEU A 47 19.40 0.58 2.78
CA LEU A 47 18.41 1.61 3.10
C LEU A 47 17.19 1.01 3.79
N ARG A 48 16.61 -0.06 3.22
CA ARG A 48 15.42 -0.72 3.79
C ARG A 48 15.65 -1.16 5.23
N ASN A 49 16.73 -1.88 5.53
CA ASN A 49 17.02 -2.31 6.90
C ASN A 49 17.30 -1.12 7.83
N PHE A 50 17.93 -0.06 7.33
CA PHE A 50 18.19 1.13 8.13
C PHE A 50 16.93 1.84 8.59
N VAL A 51 15.91 1.94 7.73
CA VAL A 51 14.69 2.73 8.01
C VAL A 51 13.48 1.90 8.45
N LEU A 52 13.41 0.61 8.07
CA LEU A 52 12.27 -0.24 8.36
C LEU A 52 12.47 -1.13 9.60
N ASN A 53 13.72 -1.36 10.01
CA ASN A 53 14.00 -2.23 11.15
C ASN A 53 14.35 -1.43 12.40
N GLU A 54 14.16 -2.07 13.55
CA GLU A 54 14.51 -1.52 14.85
C GLU A 54 15.99 -1.09 14.93
N PRO A 55 16.31 -0.06 15.65
CA PRO A 55 15.45 0.77 16.52
C PRO A 55 14.72 1.92 15.81
N ARG A 56 14.92 2.13 14.49
CA ARG A 56 14.34 3.26 13.74
C ARG A 56 13.01 2.93 13.09
N GLY A 57 12.78 1.66 12.78
CA GLY A 57 11.56 1.14 12.16
C GLY A 57 10.84 0.12 13.05
N GLY A 58 10.02 -0.72 12.45
CA GLY A 58 9.27 -1.79 13.06
C GLY A 58 8.26 -2.38 12.08
N VAL A 59 7.67 -3.51 12.43
CA VAL A 59 6.74 -4.27 11.56
C VAL A 59 5.50 -3.50 11.09
N PHE A 60 5.24 -2.35 11.69
CA PHE A 60 4.08 -1.51 11.41
C PHE A 60 4.44 -0.22 10.67
N ARG A 61 5.70 0.02 10.36
CA ARG A 61 6.16 1.31 9.84
C ARG A 61 6.34 1.23 8.34
N HIS A 62 5.66 2.12 7.62
CA HIS A 62 5.91 2.38 6.22
C HIS A 62 6.73 3.66 6.07
N ILE A 63 7.61 3.68 5.08
CA ILE A 63 8.47 4.82 4.78
C ILE A 63 8.38 5.16 3.31
N ASN A 64 8.20 6.43 3.01
CA ASN A 64 8.09 6.94 1.66
C ASN A 64 9.32 7.78 1.32
N LEU A 65 10.05 7.43 0.28
CA LEU A 65 11.18 8.20 -0.21
C LEU A 65 10.71 9.20 -1.27
N LEU A 66 10.80 10.50 -0.98
CA LEU A 66 10.58 11.53 -2.01
C LEU A 66 11.70 11.49 -3.04
N VAL A 67 11.32 11.54 -4.31
CA VAL A 67 12.23 11.60 -5.46
C VAL A 67 11.70 12.59 -6.50
N PRO A 68 12.55 13.10 -7.41
CA PRO A 68 12.06 13.91 -8.51
C PRO A 68 11.08 13.15 -9.40
N PRO A 69 9.94 13.76 -9.78
CA PRO A 69 8.96 13.10 -10.64
C PRO A 69 9.52 12.85 -12.04
N LYS A 70 9.07 11.75 -12.63
CA LYS A 70 9.35 11.40 -14.04
C LYS A 70 8.22 11.87 -14.95
N ASN A 71 7.00 11.95 -14.42
CA ASN A 71 5.86 12.48 -15.16
C ASN A 71 5.74 13.99 -14.96
N PRO A 72 5.72 14.79 -16.03
CA PRO A 72 5.68 16.26 -15.93
C PRO A 72 4.38 16.83 -15.32
N LYS A 73 3.33 16.01 -15.16
CA LYS A 73 2.09 16.40 -14.50
C LYS A 73 2.15 16.29 -12.97
N ALA A 74 3.12 15.53 -12.46
CA ALA A 74 3.25 15.31 -11.03
C ALA A 74 4.00 16.47 -10.36
N SER A 75 3.51 16.96 -9.24
CA SER A 75 4.16 17.96 -8.40
C SER A 75 5.28 17.35 -7.56
N ALA A 76 5.17 16.06 -7.23
CA ALA A 76 6.18 15.28 -6.52
C ALA A 76 6.02 13.79 -6.86
N ALA A 77 7.08 13.03 -6.60
CA ALA A 77 7.05 11.57 -6.72
C ALA A 77 7.59 10.92 -5.45
N PHE A 78 7.16 9.69 -5.17
CA PHE A 78 7.60 8.95 -4.01
C PHE A 78 7.67 7.45 -4.27
N ILE A 79 8.57 6.79 -3.56
CA ILE A 79 8.73 5.34 -3.57
C ILE A 79 8.33 4.81 -2.21
N ILE A 80 7.40 3.87 -2.19
CA ILE A 80 6.86 3.26 -0.98
C ILE A 80 7.79 2.14 -0.54
N MET A 81 8.16 2.11 0.74
CA MET A 81 8.91 1.03 1.37
C MET A 81 8.11 0.52 2.55
N GLU A 82 7.62 -0.70 2.44
CA GLU A 82 6.95 -1.45 3.51
C GLU A 82 7.86 -2.59 3.98
N PRO A 83 7.70 -3.10 5.19
CA PRO A 83 8.55 -4.20 5.68
C PRO A 83 8.59 -5.40 4.73
N GLU A 84 7.48 -5.70 4.09
CA GLU A 84 7.32 -6.86 3.22
C GLU A 84 7.64 -6.57 1.76
N ASP A 85 7.28 -5.39 1.25
CA ASP A 85 7.38 -5.08 -0.18
C ASP A 85 7.64 -3.59 -0.46
N THR A 86 7.64 -3.27 -1.74
CA THR A 86 7.71 -1.92 -2.30
C THR A 86 6.60 -1.84 -3.35
N PRO A 87 5.35 -1.58 -2.93
CA PRO A 87 4.17 -1.72 -3.77
C PRO A 87 4.09 -0.64 -4.87
N PRO A 88 3.26 -0.88 -5.90
CA PRO A 88 3.01 0.11 -6.95
C PRO A 88 2.31 1.37 -6.44
N MET A 89 1.40 1.20 -5.48
CA MET A 89 0.62 2.29 -4.89
C MET A 89 0.06 1.88 -3.53
N SER A 90 -0.07 2.85 -2.63
CA SER A 90 -0.76 2.72 -1.35
C SER A 90 -1.54 4.00 -1.07
N GLY A 91 -2.80 3.86 -0.68
CA GLY A 91 -3.69 4.99 -0.37
C GLY A 91 -3.24 5.75 0.87
N SER A 92 -2.99 5.07 1.97
CA SER A 92 -2.52 5.65 3.23
C SER A 92 -1.18 6.36 3.08
N ASN A 93 -0.21 5.74 2.39
CA ASN A 93 1.08 6.36 2.08
C ASN A 93 0.93 7.61 1.20
N SER A 94 0.03 7.59 0.21
CA SER A 94 -0.26 8.77 -0.63
C SER A 94 -0.83 9.93 0.20
N ILE A 95 -1.71 9.64 1.16
CA ILE A 95 -2.26 10.64 2.10
C ILE A 95 -1.16 11.21 2.97
N CYS A 96 -0.29 10.38 3.55
CA CYS A 96 0.84 10.81 4.37
C CYS A 96 1.79 11.71 3.58
N VAL A 97 2.19 11.30 2.38
CA VAL A 97 3.07 12.08 1.49
C VAL A 97 2.43 13.43 1.14
N ALA A 98 1.15 13.44 0.75
CA ALA A 98 0.43 14.68 0.42
C ALA A 98 0.38 15.64 1.60
N THR A 99 0.10 15.14 2.80
CA THR A 99 0.07 15.92 4.04
C THR A 99 1.44 16.54 4.33
N VAL A 100 2.51 15.73 4.28
CA VAL A 100 3.88 16.22 4.52
C VAL A 100 4.28 17.27 3.50
N LEU A 101 4.01 17.06 2.22
CA LEU A 101 4.34 18.01 1.16
C LEU A 101 3.68 19.38 1.38
N LEU A 102 2.42 19.39 1.79
CA LEU A 102 1.66 20.61 2.03
C LEU A 102 2.06 21.27 3.35
N ASP A 103 2.05 20.54 4.45
CA ASP A 103 2.26 21.06 5.79
C ASP A 103 3.69 21.55 6.02
N HIS A 104 4.67 21.03 5.29
CA HIS A 104 6.07 21.46 5.33
C HIS A 104 6.45 22.41 4.20
N GLY A 105 5.48 22.87 3.39
CA GLY A 105 5.73 23.86 2.33
C GLY A 105 6.62 23.34 1.20
N LEU A 106 6.71 22.02 0.99
CA LEU A 106 7.47 21.41 -0.11
C LEU A 106 6.75 21.59 -1.44
N ILE A 107 5.43 21.76 -1.40
CA ILE A 107 4.60 22.26 -2.51
C ILE A 107 3.73 23.43 -1.99
N THR A 108 3.35 24.33 -2.91
CA THR A 108 2.51 25.47 -2.55
C THR A 108 1.11 25.02 -2.15
N MET A 109 0.67 25.45 -0.96
CA MET A 109 -0.68 25.24 -0.47
C MET A 109 -1.59 26.38 -0.91
N GLU A 110 -2.76 26.05 -1.45
CA GLU A 110 -3.85 26.97 -1.74
C GLU A 110 -5.04 26.68 -0.82
N GLU A 111 -5.59 27.71 -0.18
CA GLU A 111 -6.79 27.60 0.64
C GLU A 111 -8.03 28.10 -0.12
N PRO A 112 -9.18 27.48 0.02
CA PRO A 112 -9.48 26.33 0.89
C PRO A 112 -9.20 24.98 0.26
N VAL A 113 -8.74 24.89 -0.98
CA VAL A 113 -8.55 23.64 -1.71
C VAL A 113 -7.28 23.69 -2.54
N THR A 114 -6.40 22.71 -2.32
CA THR A 114 -5.23 22.46 -3.16
C THR A 114 -5.46 21.19 -3.99
N ASN A 115 -5.20 21.25 -5.30
CA ASN A 115 -5.29 20.11 -6.21
C ASN A 115 -3.93 19.90 -6.90
N PHE A 116 -3.44 18.67 -6.90
CA PHE A 116 -2.18 18.31 -7.56
C PHE A 116 -2.11 16.81 -7.87
N PHE A 117 -1.05 16.40 -8.54
CA PHE A 117 -0.77 15.00 -8.81
C PHE A 117 0.50 14.57 -8.08
N LEU A 118 0.45 13.38 -7.47
CA LEU A 118 1.61 12.61 -7.06
C LEU A 118 1.91 11.57 -8.12
N GLU A 119 3.17 11.21 -8.26
CA GLU A 119 3.60 10.03 -9.01
C GLU A 119 3.99 8.94 -8.02
N ALA A 120 3.23 7.85 -7.99
CA ALA A 120 3.59 6.61 -7.32
C ALA A 120 4.25 5.66 -8.33
N PRO A 121 4.93 4.58 -7.91
CA PRO A 121 5.56 3.65 -8.85
C PRO A 121 4.61 3.07 -9.89
N GLY A 122 3.33 2.90 -9.55
CA GLY A 122 2.29 2.40 -10.46
C GLY A 122 1.65 3.44 -11.35
N GLY A 123 1.87 4.74 -11.13
CA GLY A 123 1.32 5.81 -11.94
C GLY A 123 0.92 7.08 -11.20
N LEU A 124 0.13 7.93 -11.87
CA LEU A 124 -0.33 9.19 -11.31
C LEU A 124 -1.50 9.00 -10.34
N VAL A 125 -1.38 9.60 -9.18
CA VAL A 125 -2.40 9.68 -8.13
C VAL A 125 -2.88 11.13 -8.05
N LYS A 126 -4.17 11.37 -8.30
CA LYS A 126 -4.75 12.71 -8.17
C LYS A 126 -5.08 12.97 -6.71
N VAL A 127 -4.61 14.11 -6.21
CA VAL A 127 -4.84 14.56 -4.83
C VAL A 127 -5.71 15.80 -4.82
N LYS A 128 -6.68 15.81 -3.91
CA LYS A 128 -7.44 16.99 -3.51
C LYS A 128 -7.31 17.15 -2.00
N ALA A 129 -6.73 18.26 -1.55
CA ALA A 129 -6.59 18.59 -0.15
C ALA A 129 -7.54 19.72 0.25
N LEU A 130 -8.26 19.55 1.34
CA LEU A 130 -8.96 20.65 2.00
C LEU A 130 -7.97 21.27 3.00
N CYS A 131 -7.67 22.54 2.80
CA CYS A 131 -6.65 23.26 3.55
C CYS A 131 -7.25 24.44 4.33
N LYS A 132 -6.74 24.63 5.55
CA LYS A 132 -7.16 25.74 6.40
C LYS A 132 -6.07 26.10 7.39
N ASN A 133 -5.80 27.41 7.54
CA ASN A 133 -4.81 27.95 8.46
C ASN A 133 -3.41 27.32 8.26
N GLY A 134 -3.00 27.12 7.02
CA GLY A 134 -1.70 26.55 6.66
C GLY A 134 -1.59 25.05 6.94
N LYS A 135 -2.69 24.31 7.06
CA LYS A 135 -2.74 22.87 7.33
C LYS A 135 -3.66 22.14 6.34
N ALA A 136 -3.24 20.94 5.95
CA ALA A 136 -4.08 20.00 5.22
C ALA A 136 -4.97 19.25 6.20
N GLU A 137 -6.27 19.63 6.27
CA GLU A 137 -7.24 19.04 7.20
C GLU A 137 -7.82 17.70 6.68
N ARG A 138 -7.96 17.57 5.35
CA ARG A 138 -8.45 16.34 4.72
C ARG A 138 -7.79 16.14 3.37
N ILE A 139 -7.35 14.92 3.12
CA ILE A 139 -6.76 14.49 1.85
C ILE A 139 -7.69 13.49 1.17
N PHE A 140 -7.98 13.73 -0.08
CA PHE A 140 -8.70 12.81 -0.97
C PHE A 140 -7.73 12.37 -2.06
N VAL A 141 -7.63 11.07 -2.26
CA VAL A 141 -6.82 10.48 -3.31
C VAL A 141 -7.71 9.75 -4.32
N GLN A 142 -7.47 9.99 -5.60
CA GLN A 142 -8.03 9.16 -6.65
C GLN A 142 -6.97 8.14 -7.03
N ASN A 143 -7.28 6.89 -6.69
CA ASN A 143 -6.40 5.75 -6.91
C ASN A 143 -6.12 5.50 -8.40
N LEU A 144 -5.15 4.64 -8.68
CA LEU A 144 -4.92 4.02 -9.98
C LEU A 144 -6.18 3.24 -10.43
N PRO A 145 -6.32 2.97 -11.74
CA PRO A 145 -7.39 2.09 -12.20
C PRO A 145 -7.36 0.74 -11.49
N SER A 146 -8.47 0.39 -10.84
CA SER A 146 -8.68 -0.92 -10.24
C SER A 146 -9.37 -1.85 -11.24
N PHE A 147 -9.12 -3.14 -11.11
CA PHE A 147 -9.76 -4.14 -11.96
C PHE A 147 -9.91 -5.49 -11.25
N VAL A 148 -10.94 -6.22 -11.64
CA VAL A 148 -11.09 -7.64 -11.28
C VAL A 148 -10.21 -8.46 -12.22
N TYR A 149 -9.40 -9.36 -11.64
CA TYR A 149 -8.53 -10.24 -12.41
C TYR A 149 -9.22 -11.57 -12.72
N LYS A 150 -9.76 -12.24 -11.68
CA LYS A 150 -10.57 -13.46 -11.82
C LYS A 150 -11.68 -13.48 -10.77
N LEU A 151 -12.81 -14.11 -11.09
CA LEU A 151 -13.93 -14.35 -10.17
C LEU A 151 -14.15 -15.84 -9.99
N ASP A 152 -14.67 -16.23 -8.82
CA ASP A 152 -15.12 -17.59 -8.49
C ASP A 152 -14.09 -18.68 -8.83
N THR A 153 -12.80 -18.38 -8.63
CA THR A 153 -11.73 -19.33 -8.97
C THR A 153 -11.54 -20.32 -7.82
N SER A 154 -11.53 -21.62 -8.18
CA SER A 154 -11.23 -22.67 -7.22
C SER A 154 -9.77 -22.62 -6.79
N LEU A 155 -9.53 -22.74 -5.49
CA LEU A 155 -8.22 -22.74 -4.86
C LEU A 155 -8.16 -23.91 -3.87
N GLU A 156 -7.23 -24.84 -4.08
CA GLU A 156 -6.98 -25.95 -3.15
C GLU A 156 -6.13 -25.47 -1.97
N LEU A 157 -6.65 -25.66 -0.77
CA LEU A 157 -6.01 -25.21 0.47
C LEU A 157 -5.90 -26.34 1.48
N GLU A 158 -4.69 -26.64 1.91
CA GLU A 158 -4.42 -27.67 2.89
C GLU A 158 -5.20 -27.44 4.20
N GLY A 159 -5.98 -28.44 4.60
CA GLY A 159 -6.83 -28.41 5.80
C GLY A 159 -8.22 -27.80 5.59
N TYR A 160 -8.48 -27.18 4.43
CA TYR A 160 -9.76 -26.54 4.08
C TYR A 160 -10.40 -27.13 2.82
N GLY A 161 -9.64 -27.92 2.04
CA GLY A 161 -10.12 -28.42 0.74
C GLY A 161 -10.19 -27.32 -0.32
N SER A 162 -11.14 -27.48 -1.23
CA SER A 162 -11.37 -26.51 -2.31
C SER A 162 -12.19 -25.32 -1.83
N ILE A 163 -11.64 -24.12 -1.93
CA ILE A 163 -12.32 -22.86 -1.61
C ILE A 163 -12.53 -22.02 -2.85
N SER A 164 -13.52 -21.13 -2.86
CA SER A 164 -13.70 -20.12 -3.91
C SER A 164 -12.99 -18.84 -3.53
N ALA A 165 -12.23 -18.26 -4.47
CA ALA A 165 -11.52 -17.00 -4.30
C ALA A 165 -11.74 -16.08 -5.50
N ASP A 166 -11.91 -14.80 -5.24
CA ASP A 166 -11.85 -13.74 -6.22
C ASP A 166 -10.46 -13.10 -6.18
N THR A 167 -10.03 -12.51 -7.29
CA THR A 167 -8.77 -11.79 -7.34
C THR A 167 -8.91 -10.46 -8.04
N ALA A 168 -8.28 -9.42 -7.48
CA ALA A 168 -8.40 -8.06 -7.96
C ALA A 168 -7.11 -7.26 -7.76
N PHE A 169 -7.02 -6.13 -8.44
CA PHE A 169 -5.99 -5.12 -8.27
C PHE A 169 -6.65 -3.78 -7.92
N GLY A 170 -6.14 -3.12 -6.87
CA GLY A 170 -6.63 -1.83 -6.40
C GLY A 170 -5.49 -0.88 -5.99
N GLY A 171 -4.38 -0.92 -6.72
CA GLY A 171 -3.11 -0.27 -6.35
C GLY A 171 -2.08 -1.28 -5.86
N ASP A 172 -2.57 -2.41 -5.38
CA ASP A 172 -1.86 -3.65 -5.11
C ASP A 172 -2.75 -4.84 -5.48
N SER A 173 -2.27 -6.07 -5.33
CA SER A 173 -2.91 -7.31 -5.77
C SER A 173 -3.47 -8.10 -4.59
N PHE A 174 -4.74 -8.47 -4.69
CA PHE A 174 -5.53 -9.08 -3.62
C PHE A 174 -6.11 -10.42 -4.04
N VAL A 175 -6.11 -11.36 -3.09
CA VAL A 175 -7.00 -12.52 -3.10
C VAL A 175 -8.12 -12.24 -2.10
N ILE A 176 -9.37 -12.38 -2.54
CA ILE A 176 -10.55 -12.04 -1.74
C ILE A 176 -11.33 -13.33 -1.47
N VAL A 177 -11.59 -13.62 -0.21
CA VAL A 177 -12.30 -14.83 0.21
C VAL A 177 -13.45 -14.50 1.17
N ASP A 178 -14.52 -15.30 1.11
CA ASP A 178 -15.65 -15.21 2.03
C ASP A 178 -15.27 -15.82 3.38
N ALA A 179 -15.07 -14.95 4.39
CA ALA A 179 -14.70 -15.35 5.74
C ALA A 179 -15.77 -16.29 6.37
N LYS A 180 -17.06 -16.07 6.08
CA LYS A 180 -18.14 -16.88 6.63
C LYS A 180 -18.07 -18.33 6.14
N LYS A 181 -17.72 -18.55 4.86
CA LYS A 181 -17.53 -19.89 4.30
C LYS A 181 -16.35 -20.63 4.92
N LEU A 182 -15.37 -19.88 5.45
CA LEU A 182 -14.21 -20.42 6.16
C LEU A 182 -14.42 -20.53 7.67
N GLY A 183 -15.61 -20.17 8.18
CA GLY A 183 -15.97 -20.28 9.58
C GLY A 183 -15.60 -19.07 10.46
N PHE A 184 -15.17 -17.95 9.87
CA PHE A 184 -14.75 -16.74 10.58
C PHE A 184 -15.85 -15.67 10.67
N SER A 185 -15.84 -14.96 11.78
CA SER A 185 -16.72 -13.82 12.06
C SER A 185 -16.05 -12.47 11.82
N ILE A 186 -14.75 -12.47 11.58
CA ILE A 186 -13.88 -11.28 11.54
C ILE A 186 -13.98 -10.54 12.88
N ASP A 187 -13.60 -11.26 13.92
CA ASP A 187 -13.48 -10.74 15.28
C ASP A 187 -12.00 -10.54 15.65
N PRO A 188 -11.64 -9.54 16.46
CA PRO A 188 -10.25 -9.34 16.90
C PRO A 188 -9.60 -10.56 17.54
N SER A 189 -10.37 -11.43 18.19
CA SER A 189 -9.86 -12.69 18.76
C SER A 189 -9.37 -13.68 17.72
N GLU A 190 -9.84 -13.59 16.48
CA GLU A 190 -9.47 -14.44 15.34
C GLU A 190 -8.25 -13.91 14.57
N ALA A 191 -7.71 -12.73 14.93
CA ALA A 191 -6.69 -12.02 14.15
C ALA A 191 -5.44 -12.88 13.87
N ALA A 192 -4.96 -13.64 14.85
CA ALA A 192 -3.77 -14.49 14.67
C ALA A 192 -4.01 -15.66 13.71
N GLU A 193 -5.23 -16.18 13.67
CA GLU A 193 -5.60 -17.28 12.77
C GLU A 193 -5.85 -16.76 11.36
N LEU A 194 -6.58 -15.66 11.21
CA LEU A 194 -6.78 -14.97 9.94
C LEU A 194 -5.44 -14.57 9.31
N ALA A 195 -4.49 -14.04 10.09
CA ALA A 195 -3.17 -13.68 9.62
C ALA A 195 -2.42 -14.87 9.02
N ARG A 196 -2.39 -16.02 9.72
CA ARG A 196 -1.72 -17.24 9.25
C ARG A 196 -2.41 -17.86 8.03
N LEU A 197 -3.73 -17.90 8.05
CA LEU A 197 -4.54 -18.45 6.97
C LEU A 197 -4.40 -17.60 5.71
N GLY A 198 -4.47 -16.26 5.85
CA GLY A 198 -4.33 -15.35 4.72
C GLY A 198 -2.98 -15.45 4.03
N ALA A 199 -1.88 -15.64 4.77
CA ALA A 199 -0.57 -15.90 4.16
C ALA A 199 -0.58 -17.19 3.32
N LYS A 200 -1.18 -18.28 3.84
CA LYS A 200 -1.32 -19.55 3.09
C LYS A 200 -2.17 -19.37 1.83
N ILE A 201 -3.29 -18.64 1.93
CA ILE A 201 -4.17 -18.37 0.78
C ILE A 201 -3.42 -17.55 -0.28
N THR A 202 -2.64 -16.55 0.12
CA THR A 202 -1.86 -15.71 -0.80
C THR A 202 -0.80 -16.53 -1.54
N ASP A 203 -0.10 -17.44 -0.85
CA ASP A 203 0.88 -18.34 -1.45
C ASP A 203 0.21 -19.31 -2.45
N ALA A 204 -0.84 -20.00 -2.00
CA ALA A 204 -1.59 -20.93 -2.84
C ALA A 204 -2.17 -20.25 -4.10
N ALA A 205 -2.73 -19.04 -3.95
CA ALA A 205 -3.25 -18.29 -5.08
C ALA A 205 -2.14 -17.86 -6.06
N THR A 206 -0.98 -17.48 -5.55
CA THR A 206 0.17 -17.15 -6.41
C THR A 206 0.62 -18.35 -7.23
N GLU A 207 0.64 -19.55 -6.64
CA GLU A 207 1.00 -20.79 -7.34
C GLU A 207 -0.08 -21.27 -8.30
N GLN A 208 -1.34 -21.32 -7.86
CA GLN A 208 -2.42 -22.02 -8.59
C GLN A 208 -3.18 -21.10 -9.54
N ILE A 209 -3.41 -19.85 -9.17
CA ILE A 209 -4.16 -18.89 -9.98
C ILE A 209 -3.19 -18.06 -10.84
N GLY A 210 -2.06 -17.64 -10.25
CA GLY A 210 -1.11 -16.70 -10.83
C GLY A 210 -1.71 -15.30 -10.98
N PHE A 211 -0.84 -14.30 -11.08
CA PHE A 211 -1.21 -12.92 -11.35
C PHE A 211 -0.22 -12.28 -12.31
N ARG A 212 -0.70 -11.42 -13.19
CA ARG A 212 0.14 -10.53 -13.98
C ARG A 212 -0.59 -9.24 -14.25
N HIS A 213 -0.02 -8.14 -13.76
CA HIS A 213 -0.57 -6.83 -14.04
C HIS A 213 -0.45 -6.50 -15.55
N PRO A 214 -1.51 -5.95 -16.19
CA PRO A 214 -1.53 -5.75 -17.65
C PRO A 214 -0.50 -4.71 -18.16
N ILE A 215 -0.07 -3.77 -17.30
CA ILE A 215 0.87 -2.71 -17.64
C ILE A 215 2.21 -2.92 -16.92
N ILE A 216 2.17 -3.19 -15.60
CA ILE A 216 3.36 -3.47 -14.78
C ILE A 216 3.66 -4.97 -14.87
N THR A 217 4.21 -5.42 -15.98
CA THR A 217 4.26 -6.84 -16.37
C THR A 217 5.13 -7.72 -15.48
N ASP A 218 6.00 -7.15 -14.66
CA ASP A 218 6.84 -7.83 -13.67
C ASP A 218 6.21 -7.83 -12.25
N TRP A 219 5.01 -7.25 -12.07
CA TRP A 219 4.18 -7.44 -10.89
C TRP A 219 3.33 -8.70 -11.05
N THR A 220 3.80 -9.81 -10.47
CA THR A 220 3.31 -11.15 -10.80
C THR A 220 2.93 -12.00 -9.57
N HIS A 221 2.66 -11.37 -8.44
CA HIS A 221 2.26 -12.05 -7.20
C HIS A 221 1.04 -11.40 -6.58
N TYR A 222 0.42 -12.08 -5.63
CA TYR A 222 -0.56 -11.48 -4.73
C TYR A 222 0.15 -11.03 -3.45
N SER A 223 -0.13 -9.81 -3.02
CA SER A 223 0.42 -9.23 -1.80
C SER A 223 -0.44 -9.50 -0.58
N PHE A 224 -1.76 -9.48 -0.78
CA PHE A 224 -2.73 -9.51 0.30
C PHE A 224 -3.79 -10.61 0.12
N CYS A 225 -4.26 -11.14 1.26
CA CYS A 225 -5.52 -11.85 1.35
C CYS A 225 -6.53 -10.99 2.11
N GLN A 226 -7.63 -10.65 1.45
CA GLN A 226 -8.75 -9.96 2.06
C GLN A 226 -9.85 -10.95 2.43
N PHE A 227 -10.10 -11.09 3.72
CA PHE A 227 -11.28 -11.76 4.24
C PHE A 227 -12.45 -10.78 4.22
N SER A 228 -13.55 -11.15 3.62
CA SER A 228 -14.76 -10.34 3.54
C SER A 228 -15.94 -11.11 4.08
N ARG A 229 -16.78 -10.44 4.85
CA ARG A 229 -18.03 -11.02 5.37
C ARG A 229 -19.15 -10.01 5.23
N THR A 230 -20.09 -10.27 4.34
CA THR A 230 -21.29 -9.45 4.21
C THR A 230 -22.13 -9.58 5.46
N GLU A 231 -22.51 -8.45 6.06
CA GLU A 231 -23.38 -8.36 7.24
C GLU A 231 -24.80 -7.99 6.87
N ASP A 232 -24.97 -7.02 5.97
CA ASP A 232 -26.25 -6.60 5.46
C ASP A 232 -26.14 -6.21 4.00
N SER A 233 -27.22 -6.38 3.24
CA SER A 233 -27.29 -6.05 1.83
C SER A 233 -28.68 -5.50 1.51
N SER A 234 -28.73 -4.24 1.10
CA SER A 234 -29.92 -3.61 0.54
C SER A 234 -29.70 -3.28 -0.93
N SER A 235 -30.75 -2.77 -1.62
CA SER A 235 -30.60 -2.35 -3.02
C SER A 235 -29.55 -1.28 -3.25
N ASP A 236 -29.28 -0.45 -2.25
CA ASP A 236 -28.49 0.75 -2.37
C ASP A 236 -27.22 0.75 -1.49
N CYS A 237 -27.09 -0.23 -0.59
CA CYS A 237 -25.95 -0.33 0.33
C CYS A 237 -25.64 -1.78 0.68
N ILE A 238 -24.34 -2.11 0.64
CA ILE A 238 -23.79 -3.36 1.14
C ILE A 238 -22.89 -3.04 2.33
N SER A 239 -23.20 -3.60 3.49
CA SER A 239 -22.37 -3.53 4.68
C SER A 239 -21.59 -4.82 4.83
N PHE A 240 -20.29 -4.72 5.03
CA PHE A 240 -19.44 -5.89 5.25
C PHE A 240 -18.31 -5.58 6.24
N LYS A 241 -17.88 -6.61 6.96
CA LYS A 241 -16.61 -6.62 7.68
C LYS A 241 -15.49 -7.08 6.77
N SER A 242 -14.32 -6.53 6.98
CA SER A 242 -13.12 -6.92 6.27
C SER A 242 -11.93 -7.05 7.22
N ALA A 243 -11.06 -8.02 6.94
CA ALA A 243 -9.74 -8.11 7.52
C ALA A 243 -8.75 -8.43 6.40
N VAL A 244 -7.65 -7.69 6.35
CA VAL A 244 -6.61 -7.88 5.34
C VAL A 244 -5.40 -8.51 6.01
N SER A 245 -4.93 -9.61 5.44
CA SER A 245 -3.70 -10.29 5.87
C SER A 245 -2.59 -10.09 4.85
N ILE A 246 -1.41 -9.84 5.36
CA ILE A 246 -0.17 -9.72 4.58
C ILE A 246 0.87 -10.73 5.09
N LYS A 247 1.75 -11.17 4.19
CA LYS A 247 2.90 -12.04 4.57
C LYS A 247 3.86 -11.31 5.52
N PRO A 248 4.56 -12.04 6.41
CA PRO A 248 4.55 -13.50 6.60
C PRO A 248 3.39 -14.04 7.44
N GLY A 249 2.40 -13.23 7.80
CA GLY A 249 1.23 -13.60 8.59
C GLY A 249 0.94 -12.57 9.68
N LYS A 250 0.58 -11.36 9.28
CA LYS A 250 0.05 -10.29 10.15
C LYS A 250 -1.25 -9.74 9.54
N ILE A 251 -2.07 -9.13 10.37
CA ILE A 251 -3.22 -8.33 9.92
C ILE A 251 -2.70 -6.93 9.56
N ASP A 252 -3.06 -6.47 8.40
CA ASP A 252 -2.83 -5.11 7.97
C ASP A 252 -3.73 -4.14 8.74
N ARG A 253 -3.29 -2.90 8.92
CA ARG A 253 -4.00 -1.90 9.71
C ARG A 253 -4.69 -0.83 8.87
N SER A 254 -4.44 -0.83 7.57
CA SER A 254 -5.06 0.12 6.63
C SER A 254 -6.34 -0.38 6.01
#